data_592b65115e47a5cd0097d601f56b6e4c
#
_entry.id   592b65115e47a5cd0097d601f56b6e4c
#
_cell.length_a   1.000
_cell.length_b   1.000
_cell.length_c   1.000
_cell.angle_alpha   90.00
_cell.angle_beta   90.00
_cell.angle_gamma   90.00
#
_symmetry.space_group_name_H-M   'P 1'
#
loop_
_entity.id
_entity.type
_entity.pdbx_description
1 polymer ?
#
loop_
_entity_poly.entity_id
_entity_poly.type
_entity_poly.pdbx_seq_one_letter_code
_entity_poly.pdbx_strand_id
1 'polypeptide(L)'
;MDRVCLDTRRMTESTAVSRATAYAIFSLLISSPHEVNPREKITDIQLSELPFDFDLEKIMNDFSLNDEDTLKKQFSALFEIGDHGPPIPIREDLFLNQPAKLKEDLVRFYEHFGYELDEGFQWQMDHLSIQLEFMHFLAMGEFEEQKDKLSYQLGQLDFTQKHLLNWVPKLAEQLSVLSKEDEIYAKISIELKTFLEHELKWQEQTIKTIEESGG
;
A
#
# COMPACT_ATOMS: atom_id res chain seq x y z
N MET A 1 23.64 -1.41 12.42
CA MET A 1 22.42 -0.74 12.94
C MET A 1 22.40 0.63 12.29
N ASP A 2 21.97 0.65 11.04
CA ASP A 2 21.99 1.85 10.21
C ASP A 2 20.93 2.82 10.72
N ARG A 3 21.35 4.03 11.04
CA ARG A 3 20.42 5.11 11.40
C ARG A 3 19.72 5.53 10.11
N VAL A 4 18.48 5.07 9.92
CA VAL A 4 17.59 5.65 8.91
C VAL A 4 17.49 7.14 9.24
N CYS A 5 18.03 7.98 8.37
CA CYS A 5 17.94 9.43 8.51
C CYS A 5 16.49 9.82 8.18
N LEU A 6 15.67 9.95 9.21
CA LEU A 6 14.28 10.40 9.07
C LEU A 6 14.27 11.93 9.10
N ASP A 7 13.70 12.56 8.06
CA ASP A 7 13.36 13.99 8.16
C ASP A 7 12.14 14.12 9.08
N THR A 8 12.36 14.64 10.29
CA THR A 8 11.33 14.81 11.31
C THR A 8 10.41 16.00 11.03
N ARG A 9 10.62 16.74 9.95
CA ARG A 9 9.77 17.85 9.55
C ARG A 9 8.73 17.37 8.54
N ARG A 10 7.45 17.43 8.92
CA ARG A 10 6.36 17.12 8.01
C ARG A 10 6.11 18.29 7.06
N MET A 11 6.86 18.34 5.98
CA MET A 11 6.65 19.31 4.91
C MET A 11 5.62 18.72 3.93
N THR A 12 4.33 18.90 4.24
CA THR A 12 3.21 18.30 3.48
C THR A 12 3.33 18.51 1.98
N GLU A 13 3.75 19.70 1.53
CA GLU A 13 3.87 20.05 0.11
C GLU A 13 4.85 19.14 -0.66
N SER A 14 5.88 18.63 0.00
CA SER A 14 6.85 17.72 -0.63
C SER A 14 6.62 16.25 -0.25
N THR A 15 6.29 15.98 1.00
CA THR A 15 6.20 14.61 1.51
C THR A 15 4.90 13.91 1.19
N ALA A 16 3.77 14.62 1.10
CA ALA A 16 2.48 14.01 0.82
C ALA A 16 2.42 13.44 -0.60
N VAL A 17 2.87 14.19 -1.60
CA VAL A 17 2.87 13.77 -3.01
C VAL A 17 3.80 12.57 -3.23
N SER A 18 5.02 12.58 -2.67
CA SER A 18 5.94 11.45 -2.83
C SER A 18 5.41 10.16 -2.20
N ARG A 19 4.79 10.26 -1.02
CA ARG A 19 4.16 9.13 -0.34
C ARG A 19 2.92 8.63 -1.09
N ALA A 20 2.07 9.55 -1.57
CA ALA A 20 0.93 9.21 -2.42
C ALA A 20 1.38 8.45 -3.69
N THR A 21 2.45 8.92 -4.34
CA THR A 21 3.02 8.24 -5.50
C THR A 21 3.51 6.83 -5.16
N ALA A 22 4.17 6.63 -4.02
CA ALA A 22 4.60 5.31 -3.59
C ALA A 22 3.42 4.35 -3.37
N TYR A 23 2.36 4.80 -2.71
CA TYR A 23 1.14 4.01 -2.54
C TYR A 23 0.48 3.64 -3.88
N ALA A 24 0.39 4.59 -4.83
CA ALA A 24 -0.14 4.32 -6.16
C ALA A 24 0.70 3.29 -6.92
N ILE A 25 2.03 3.37 -6.83
CA ILE A 25 2.93 2.39 -7.44
C ILE A 25 2.70 1.00 -6.84
N PHE A 26 2.71 0.86 -5.52
CA PHE A 26 2.45 -0.43 -4.89
C PHE A 26 1.06 -0.97 -5.22
N SER A 27 0.02 -0.11 -5.29
CA SER A 27 -1.30 -0.51 -5.76
C SER A 27 -1.25 -1.11 -7.16
N LEU A 28 -0.56 -0.45 -8.10
CA LEU A 28 -0.39 -0.95 -9.47
C LEU A 28 0.39 -2.26 -9.53
N LEU A 29 1.51 -2.37 -8.78
CA LEU A 29 2.36 -3.57 -8.80
C LEU A 29 1.65 -4.81 -8.26
N ILE A 30 0.67 -4.65 -7.35
CA ILE A 30 -0.09 -5.74 -6.74
C ILE A 30 -1.47 -5.96 -7.38
N SER A 31 -1.87 -5.12 -8.33
CA SER A 31 -3.10 -5.28 -9.11
C SER A 31 -3.00 -6.48 -10.05
N SER A 32 -4.17 -7.04 -10.41
CA SER A 32 -4.23 -8.15 -11.37
C SER A 32 -3.69 -7.71 -12.75
N PRO A 33 -2.63 -8.36 -13.25
CA PRO A 33 -2.09 -8.06 -14.59
C PRO A 33 -3.02 -8.53 -15.73
N HIS A 34 -4.12 -9.20 -15.40
CA HIS A 34 -5.18 -9.55 -16.35
C HIS A 34 -6.14 -8.38 -16.61
N GLU A 35 -6.31 -7.48 -15.63
CA GLU A 35 -7.22 -6.35 -15.69
C GLU A 35 -6.51 -5.04 -16.08
N VAL A 36 -5.31 -4.86 -15.61
CA VAL A 36 -4.50 -3.66 -15.82
C VAL A 36 -3.11 -4.07 -16.27
N ASN A 37 -2.51 -3.36 -17.24
CA ASN A 37 -1.09 -3.52 -17.55
C ASN A 37 -0.24 -2.57 -16.68
N PRO A 38 0.30 -3.02 -15.55
CA PRO A 38 1.05 -2.15 -14.64
C PRO A 38 2.31 -1.60 -15.28
N ARG A 39 2.96 -2.34 -16.19
CA ARG A 39 4.22 -1.97 -16.85
C ARG A 39 4.08 -0.67 -17.66
N GLU A 40 2.96 -0.50 -18.37
CA GLU A 40 2.72 0.73 -19.14
C GLU A 40 2.50 1.94 -18.23
N LYS A 41 1.82 1.71 -17.11
CA LYS A 41 1.47 2.80 -16.19
C LYS A 41 2.64 3.30 -15.34
N ILE A 42 3.56 2.41 -14.93
CA ILE A 42 4.68 2.79 -14.08
C ILE A 42 5.82 3.49 -14.84
N THR A 43 5.89 3.34 -16.16
CA THR A 43 7.02 3.85 -16.99
C THR A 43 7.13 5.38 -16.96
N ASP A 44 6.00 6.08 -16.87
CA ASP A 44 5.95 7.54 -16.94
C ASP A 44 5.84 8.23 -15.57
N ILE A 45 5.92 7.45 -14.48
CA ILE A 45 5.81 8.02 -13.13
C ILE A 45 7.11 8.70 -12.74
N GLN A 46 7.03 10.00 -12.43
CA GLN A 46 8.15 10.74 -11.86
C GLN A 46 8.21 10.51 -10.35
N LEU A 47 9.34 9.99 -9.89
CA LEU A 47 9.60 9.77 -8.47
C LEU A 47 10.12 11.06 -7.82
N SER A 48 9.62 11.35 -6.64
CA SER A 48 10.16 12.36 -5.72
C SER A 48 10.74 11.66 -4.49
N GLU A 49 11.69 12.28 -3.82
CA GLU A 49 12.29 11.73 -2.60
C GLU A 49 11.24 11.50 -1.52
N LEU A 50 11.25 10.30 -0.95
CA LEU A 50 10.46 9.98 0.23
C LEU A 50 11.08 10.60 1.48
N PRO A 51 10.29 10.88 2.53
CA PRO A 51 10.83 11.45 3.78
C PRO A 51 11.64 10.45 4.63
N PHE A 52 11.90 9.27 4.11
CA PHE A 52 12.71 8.20 4.70
C PHE A 52 13.45 7.46 3.60
N ASP A 53 14.54 6.78 3.99
CA ASP A 53 15.37 6.01 3.06
C ASP A 53 14.61 4.78 2.56
N PHE A 54 14.21 4.81 1.29
CA PHE A 54 13.53 3.73 0.61
C PHE A 54 13.71 3.83 -0.91
N ASP A 55 14.19 2.76 -1.53
CA ASP A 55 14.49 2.69 -2.96
C ASP A 55 13.30 2.11 -3.75
N LEU A 56 12.32 2.97 -4.06
CA LEU A 56 11.15 2.61 -4.85
C LEU A 56 11.50 2.29 -6.31
N GLU A 57 12.52 2.96 -6.86
CA GLU A 57 12.96 2.75 -8.24
C GLU A 57 13.46 1.32 -8.46
N LYS A 58 14.14 0.75 -7.48
CA LYS A 58 14.65 -0.62 -7.55
C LYS A 58 13.52 -1.64 -7.78
N ILE A 59 12.43 -1.59 -7.00
CA ILE A 59 11.34 -2.55 -7.16
C ILE A 59 10.56 -2.34 -8.48
N MET A 60 10.42 -1.09 -8.95
CA MET A 60 9.84 -0.80 -10.26
C MET A 60 10.69 -1.38 -11.39
N ASN A 61 12.01 -1.24 -11.31
CA ASN A 61 12.94 -1.83 -12.27
C ASN A 61 12.88 -3.36 -12.26
N ASP A 62 12.92 -3.99 -11.07
CA ASP A 62 12.80 -5.44 -10.92
C ASP A 62 11.49 -5.96 -11.52
N PHE A 63 10.38 -5.25 -11.31
CA PHE A 63 9.08 -5.59 -11.92
C PHE A 63 9.13 -5.50 -13.45
N SER A 64 9.71 -4.44 -13.99
CA SER A 64 9.78 -4.16 -15.43
C SER A 64 10.64 -5.19 -16.19
N LEU A 65 11.52 -5.91 -15.53
CA LEU A 65 12.31 -7.00 -16.12
C LEU A 65 11.46 -8.24 -16.44
N ASN A 66 10.28 -8.38 -15.84
CA ASN A 66 9.40 -9.51 -16.11
C ASN A 66 8.49 -9.20 -17.31
N ASP A 67 8.33 -10.17 -18.22
CA ASP A 67 7.35 -10.05 -19.29
C ASP A 67 5.91 -10.25 -18.78
N GLU A 68 4.94 -9.81 -19.59
CA GLU A 68 3.52 -9.85 -19.21
C GLU A 68 3.01 -11.26 -18.94
N ASP A 69 3.43 -12.24 -19.73
CA ASP A 69 3.01 -13.64 -19.57
C ASP A 69 3.55 -14.23 -18.25
N THR A 70 4.78 -13.88 -17.88
CA THR A 70 5.39 -14.27 -16.62
C THR A 70 4.64 -13.66 -15.45
N LEU A 71 4.31 -12.37 -15.50
CA LEU A 71 3.53 -11.68 -14.46
C LEU A 71 2.15 -12.33 -14.28
N LYS A 72 1.42 -12.56 -15.39
CA LYS A 72 0.11 -13.22 -15.35
C LYS A 72 0.17 -14.62 -14.75
N LYS A 73 1.16 -15.43 -15.12
CA LYS A 73 1.34 -16.79 -14.60
C LYS A 73 1.65 -16.79 -13.11
N GLN A 74 2.56 -15.94 -12.64
CA GLN A 74 2.90 -15.84 -11.23
C GLN A 74 1.71 -15.36 -10.41
N PHE A 75 1.01 -14.31 -10.87
CA PHE A 75 -0.16 -13.76 -10.20
C PHE A 75 -1.26 -14.82 -10.04
N SER A 76 -1.65 -15.47 -11.15
CA SER A 76 -2.68 -16.50 -11.10
C SER A 76 -2.29 -17.68 -10.22
N ALA A 77 -1.04 -18.13 -10.27
CA ALA A 77 -0.56 -19.24 -9.45
C ALA A 77 -0.58 -18.95 -7.95
N LEU A 78 -0.35 -17.69 -7.55
CA LEU A 78 -0.29 -17.29 -6.15
C LEU A 78 -1.66 -16.87 -5.60
N PHE A 79 -2.44 -16.11 -6.38
CA PHE A 79 -3.60 -15.39 -5.89
C PHE A 79 -4.95 -15.83 -6.46
N GLU A 80 -4.99 -16.68 -7.51
CA GLU A 80 -6.24 -17.03 -8.19
C GLU A 80 -6.50 -18.53 -8.26
N ILE A 81 -5.49 -19.35 -8.58
CA ILE A 81 -5.66 -20.77 -8.91
C ILE A 81 -5.41 -21.66 -7.69
N GLY A 82 -6.44 -22.45 -7.33
CA GLY A 82 -6.33 -23.48 -6.30
C GLY A 82 -7.60 -24.33 -6.19
N ASP A 83 -7.48 -25.59 -5.82
CA ASP A 83 -8.62 -26.52 -5.68
C ASP A 83 -9.64 -26.09 -4.61
N HIS A 84 -9.21 -25.31 -3.64
CA HIS A 84 -10.00 -24.85 -2.51
C HIS A 84 -9.97 -23.31 -2.33
N GLY A 85 -9.66 -22.58 -3.39
CA GLY A 85 -9.43 -21.14 -3.41
C GLY A 85 -7.97 -20.79 -3.70
N PRO A 86 -7.61 -19.49 -3.70
CA PRO A 86 -6.24 -19.06 -3.98
C PRO A 86 -5.27 -19.62 -2.93
N PRO A 87 -4.04 -20.00 -3.32
CA PRO A 87 -3.00 -20.45 -2.37
C PRO A 87 -2.74 -19.39 -1.28
N ILE A 88 -2.75 -18.11 -1.67
CA ILE A 88 -2.63 -16.97 -0.78
C ILE A 88 -3.71 -15.96 -1.14
N PRO A 89 -4.70 -15.71 -0.25
CA PRO A 89 -5.68 -14.65 -0.49
C PRO A 89 -5.01 -13.27 -0.44
N ILE A 90 -5.28 -12.44 -1.47
CA ILE A 90 -4.81 -11.05 -1.54
C ILE A 90 -5.87 -10.06 -1.02
N ARG A 91 -6.82 -10.57 -0.27
CA ARG A 91 -7.92 -9.83 0.36
C ARG A 91 -7.85 -10.01 1.88
N GLU A 92 -7.97 -8.90 2.61
CA GLU A 92 -7.81 -8.88 4.06
C GLU A 92 -8.81 -9.77 4.78
N ASP A 93 -10.09 -9.75 4.37
CA ASP A 93 -11.16 -10.56 4.99
C ASP A 93 -10.92 -12.07 4.86
N LEU A 94 -10.47 -12.49 3.68
CA LEU A 94 -10.14 -13.89 3.41
C LEU A 94 -8.85 -14.32 4.11
N PHE A 95 -7.85 -13.44 4.12
CA PHE A 95 -6.55 -13.71 4.74
C PHE A 95 -6.66 -13.85 6.26
N LEU A 96 -7.40 -12.96 6.91
CA LEU A 96 -7.60 -12.96 8.36
C LEU A 96 -8.77 -13.84 8.82
N ASN A 97 -9.57 -14.35 7.90
CA ASN A 97 -10.79 -15.12 8.19
C ASN A 97 -11.78 -14.37 9.12
N GLN A 98 -11.97 -13.06 8.88
CA GLN A 98 -12.82 -12.16 9.66
C GLN A 98 -13.74 -11.28 8.78
N PRO A 99 -14.65 -11.86 7.99
CA PRO A 99 -15.27 -11.14 6.89
C PRO A 99 -16.22 -10.01 7.29
N ALA A 100 -17.05 -10.18 8.32
CA ALA A 100 -18.15 -9.24 8.59
C ALA A 100 -17.66 -7.93 9.22
N LYS A 101 -16.98 -7.99 10.36
CA LYS A 101 -16.53 -6.81 11.11
C LYS A 101 -15.53 -5.98 10.32
N LEU A 102 -14.63 -6.64 9.62
CA LEU A 102 -13.58 -5.99 8.84
C LEU A 102 -14.16 -5.13 7.71
N LYS A 103 -15.16 -5.65 6.99
CA LYS A 103 -15.84 -4.88 5.94
C LYS A 103 -16.60 -3.68 6.47
N GLU A 104 -17.23 -3.80 7.64
CA GLU A 104 -17.88 -2.65 8.30
C GLU A 104 -16.85 -1.57 8.67
N ASP A 105 -15.69 -1.95 9.18
CA ASP A 105 -14.63 -1.00 9.53
C ASP A 105 -14.05 -0.31 8.27
N LEU A 106 -13.81 -1.04 7.17
CA LEU A 106 -13.38 -0.46 5.90
C LEU A 106 -14.41 0.52 5.32
N VAL A 107 -15.71 0.14 5.30
CA VAL A 107 -16.78 1.03 4.83
C VAL A 107 -16.78 2.34 5.61
N ARG A 108 -16.64 2.28 6.94
CA ARG A 108 -16.58 3.49 7.79
C ARG A 108 -15.39 4.39 7.45
N PHE A 109 -14.22 3.81 7.16
CA PHE A 109 -13.07 4.59 6.70
C PHE A 109 -13.35 5.26 5.37
N TYR A 110 -13.85 4.52 4.38
CA TYR A 110 -14.12 5.05 3.05
C TYR A 110 -15.19 6.14 3.07
N GLU A 111 -16.32 5.90 3.75
CA GLU A 111 -17.39 6.89 3.90
C GLU A 111 -16.92 8.15 4.64
N HIS A 112 -16.10 8.00 5.71
CA HIS A 112 -15.62 9.13 6.50
C HIS A 112 -14.80 10.12 5.67
N PHE A 113 -13.99 9.63 4.74
CA PHE A 113 -13.15 10.46 3.87
C PHE A 113 -13.78 10.73 2.49
N GLY A 114 -14.98 10.21 2.21
CA GLY A 114 -15.62 10.38 0.92
C GLY A 114 -14.93 9.63 -0.21
N TYR A 115 -14.28 8.49 0.10
CA TYR A 115 -13.69 7.63 -0.90
C TYR A 115 -14.75 6.72 -1.49
N GLU A 116 -15.04 6.88 -2.78
CA GLU A 116 -16.07 6.13 -3.49
C GLU A 116 -15.43 5.07 -4.38
N LEU A 117 -15.90 3.83 -4.25
CA LEU A 117 -15.54 2.73 -5.14
C LEU A 117 -16.59 2.59 -6.24
N ASP A 118 -16.14 2.39 -7.47
CA ASP A 118 -17.02 2.01 -8.56
C ASP A 118 -17.82 0.76 -8.21
N GLU A 119 -19.06 0.67 -8.67
CA GLU A 119 -19.98 -0.44 -8.36
C GLU A 119 -19.36 -1.83 -8.63
N GLY A 120 -18.52 -1.94 -9.66
CA GLY A 120 -17.81 -3.17 -10.01
C GLY A 120 -16.75 -3.62 -8.98
N PHE A 121 -16.25 -2.72 -8.15
CA PHE A 121 -15.17 -2.99 -7.18
C PHE A 121 -15.64 -3.03 -5.72
N GLN A 122 -16.89 -2.71 -5.42
CA GLN A 122 -17.41 -2.69 -4.05
C GLN A 122 -17.25 -4.04 -3.32
N TRP A 123 -17.33 -5.16 -4.03
CA TRP A 123 -17.13 -6.49 -3.45
C TRP A 123 -15.66 -6.81 -3.15
N GLN A 124 -14.71 -6.02 -3.69
CA GLN A 124 -13.26 -6.14 -3.50
C GLN A 124 -12.68 -5.05 -2.60
N MET A 125 -13.50 -4.33 -1.85
CA MET A 125 -13.06 -3.19 -1.02
C MET A 125 -11.87 -3.48 -0.08
N ASP A 126 -11.69 -4.73 0.26
CA ASP A 126 -10.63 -5.26 1.12
C ASP A 126 -9.44 -5.86 0.33
N HIS A 127 -9.41 -5.71 -1.01
CA HIS A 127 -8.28 -6.10 -1.83
C HIS A 127 -7.09 -5.18 -1.56
N LEU A 128 -5.87 -5.74 -1.49
CA LEU A 128 -4.66 -4.98 -1.13
C LEU A 128 -4.43 -3.77 -2.04
N SER A 129 -4.66 -3.91 -3.35
CA SER A 129 -4.50 -2.78 -4.27
C SER A 129 -5.47 -1.63 -3.97
N ILE A 130 -6.71 -1.94 -3.60
CA ILE A 130 -7.72 -0.93 -3.24
C ILE A 130 -7.37 -0.26 -1.92
N GLN A 131 -6.89 -1.01 -0.92
CA GLN A 131 -6.41 -0.43 0.34
C GLN A 131 -5.22 0.52 0.12
N LEU A 132 -4.31 0.19 -0.78
CA LEU A 132 -3.18 1.05 -1.15
C LEU A 132 -3.64 2.27 -1.97
N GLU A 133 -4.63 2.13 -2.84
CA GLU A 133 -5.25 3.24 -3.55
C GLU A 133 -5.96 4.20 -2.58
N PHE A 134 -6.64 3.68 -1.57
CA PHE A 134 -7.19 4.50 -0.50
C PHE A 134 -6.11 5.26 0.28
N MET A 135 -4.96 4.66 0.54
CA MET A 135 -3.82 5.36 1.15
C MET A 135 -3.25 6.46 0.24
N HIS A 136 -3.19 6.22 -1.07
CA HIS A 136 -2.88 7.26 -2.06
C HIS A 136 -3.88 8.42 -1.95
N PHE A 137 -5.17 8.13 -1.93
CA PHE A 137 -6.23 9.12 -1.78
C PHE A 137 -6.08 9.94 -0.47
N LEU A 138 -5.81 9.28 0.66
CA LEU A 138 -5.60 9.98 1.93
C LEU A 138 -4.35 10.87 1.90
N ALA A 139 -3.26 10.43 1.30
CA ALA A 139 -2.05 11.23 1.18
C ALA A 139 -2.23 12.44 0.25
N MET A 140 -3.01 12.29 -0.83
CA MET A 140 -3.41 13.42 -1.69
C MET A 140 -4.35 14.37 -0.97
N GLY A 141 -5.30 13.87 -0.17
CA GLY A 141 -6.17 14.69 0.67
C GLY A 141 -5.38 15.52 1.70
N GLU A 142 -4.32 14.97 2.29
CA GLU A 142 -3.40 15.72 3.14
C GLU A 142 -2.73 16.89 2.38
N PHE A 143 -2.43 16.71 1.10
CA PHE A 143 -1.85 17.76 0.24
C PHE A 143 -2.86 18.84 -0.14
N GLU A 144 -4.06 18.43 -0.54
CA GLU A 144 -5.07 19.33 -1.14
C GLU A 144 -5.91 20.07 -0.08
N GLU A 145 -6.27 19.39 1.02
CA GLU A 145 -7.21 19.89 2.04
C GLU A 145 -6.52 20.70 3.14
N GLN A 146 -6.35 22.00 2.88
CA GLN A 146 -5.64 22.91 3.81
C GLN A 146 -6.26 22.99 5.22
N LYS A 147 -7.58 22.79 5.36
CA LYS A 147 -8.30 23.00 6.63
C LYS A 147 -8.36 21.72 7.49
N ASP A 148 -8.21 20.54 6.89
CA ASP A 148 -8.42 19.25 7.56
C ASP A 148 -7.23 18.28 7.42
N LYS A 149 -6.03 18.83 7.20
CA LYS A 149 -4.80 18.04 7.06
C LYS A 149 -4.60 17.02 8.17
N LEU A 150 -4.89 17.39 9.41
CA LEU A 150 -4.71 16.50 10.56
C LEU A 150 -5.63 15.29 10.50
N SER A 151 -6.87 15.43 10.03
CA SER A 151 -7.78 14.31 9.83
C SER A 151 -7.21 13.28 8.85
N TYR A 152 -6.71 13.74 7.70
CA TYR A 152 -6.06 12.87 6.73
C TYR A 152 -4.78 12.21 7.27
N GLN A 153 -3.97 12.92 8.05
CA GLN A 153 -2.77 12.38 8.70
C GLN A 153 -3.12 11.27 9.70
N LEU A 154 -4.11 11.51 10.55
CA LEU A 154 -4.59 10.53 11.53
C LEU A 154 -5.27 9.35 10.84
N GLY A 155 -6.02 9.59 9.75
CA GLY A 155 -6.60 8.54 8.92
C GLY A 155 -5.56 7.61 8.32
N GLN A 156 -4.48 8.16 7.78
CA GLN A 156 -3.35 7.38 7.25
C GLN A 156 -2.70 6.54 8.35
N LEU A 157 -2.42 7.13 9.51
CA LEU A 157 -1.83 6.43 10.66
C LEU A 157 -2.71 5.28 11.12
N ASP A 158 -3.99 5.55 11.37
CA ASP A 158 -4.97 4.57 11.84
C ASP A 158 -5.16 3.43 10.84
N PHE A 159 -5.30 3.75 9.54
CA PHE A 159 -5.49 2.74 8.51
C PHE A 159 -4.25 1.85 8.34
N THR A 160 -3.06 2.45 8.37
CA THR A 160 -1.80 1.70 8.32
C THR A 160 -1.71 0.70 9.48
N GLN A 161 -2.04 1.12 10.70
CA GLN A 161 -1.95 0.25 11.89
C GLN A 161 -3.04 -0.83 11.93
N LYS A 162 -4.30 -0.46 11.63
CA LYS A 162 -5.46 -1.34 11.82
C LYS A 162 -5.66 -2.32 10.68
N HIS A 163 -5.34 -1.91 9.46
CA HIS A 163 -5.55 -2.70 8.25
C HIS A 163 -4.23 -3.18 7.67
N LEU A 164 -3.41 -2.32 7.09
CA LEU A 164 -2.24 -2.77 6.33
C LEU A 164 -1.23 -3.59 7.14
N LEU A 165 -0.73 -3.06 8.25
CA LEU A 165 0.27 -3.76 9.08
C LEU A 165 -0.29 -4.92 9.91
N ASN A 166 -1.60 -5.06 9.98
CA ASN A 166 -2.23 -6.20 10.64
C ASN A 166 -2.06 -7.51 9.84
N TRP A 167 -1.92 -7.44 8.52
CA TRP A 167 -1.85 -8.63 7.68
C TRP A 167 -0.74 -8.64 6.62
N VAL A 168 -0.33 -7.50 6.04
CA VAL A 168 0.71 -7.43 5.00
C VAL A 168 2.04 -8.07 5.43
N PRO A 169 2.54 -7.92 6.67
CA PRO A 169 3.74 -8.61 7.12
C PRO A 169 3.64 -10.15 7.04
N LYS A 170 2.48 -10.69 7.40
CA LYS A 170 2.20 -12.14 7.32
C LYS A 170 2.02 -12.59 5.88
N LEU A 171 1.40 -11.76 5.02
CA LEU A 171 1.30 -12.01 3.59
C LEU A 171 2.70 -12.12 2.96
N ALA A 172 3.60 -11.19 3.27
CA ALA A 172 4.97 -11.20 2.79
C ALA A 172 5.74 -12.45 3.24
N GLU A 173 5.55 -12.87 4.49
CA GLU A 173 6.14 -14.11 5.02
C GLU A 173 5.63 -15.34 4.28
N GLN A 174 4.31 -15.47 4.07
CA GLN A 174 3.73 -16.61 3.35
C GLN A 174 4.17 -16.64 1.89
N LEU A 175 4.21 -15.50 1.21
CA LEU A 175 4.72 -15.40 -0.16
C LEU A 175 6.19 -15.82 -0.24
N SER A 176 7.03 -15.41 0.71
CA SER A 176 8.44 -15.80 0.75
C SER A 176 8.66 -17.30 0.93
N VAL A 177 7.73 -17.98 1.61
CA VAL A 177 7.80 -19.44 1.82
C VAL A 177 7.33 -20.23 0.60
N LEU A 178 6.27 -19.74 -0.08
CA LEU A 178 5.65 -20.44 -1.21
C LEU A 178 6.31 -20.13 -2.55
N SER A 179 6.89 -18.94 -2.68
CA SER A 179 7.52 -18.49 -3.90
C SER A 179 8.94 -19.02 -4.06
N LYS A 180 9.38 -19.15 -5.31
CA LYS A 180 10.80 -19.32 -5.63
C LYS A 180 11.53 -17.99 -5.40
N GLU A 181 12.86 -18.04 -5.17
CA GLU A 181 13.68 -16.87 -4.84
C GLU A 181 13.56 -15.70 -5.85
N ASP A 182 13.16 -15.99 -7.10
CA ASP A 182 13.07 -14.96 -8.17
C ASP A 182 11.65 -14.48 -8.46
N GLU A 183 10.63 -14.92 -7.73
CA GLU A 183 9.25 -14.49 -8.01
C GLU A 183 9.00 -13.06 -7.57
N ILE A 184 8.54 -12.23 -8.53
CA ILE A 184 8.43 -10.78 -8.34
C ILE A 184 7.42 -10.38 -7.27
N TYR A 185 6.29 -11.10 -7.14
CA TYR A 185 5.26 -10.77 -6.14
C TYR A 185 5.71 -11.00 -4.70
N ALA A 186 6.62 -11.96 -4.46
CA ALA A 186 7.25 -12.11 -3.14
C ALA A 186 8.17 -10.91 -2.84
N LYS A 187 8.98 -10.48 -3.81
CA LYS A 187 9.82 -9.28 -3.67
C LYS A 187 8.98 -8.03 -3.41
N ILE A 188 7.91 -7.80 -4.19
CA ILE A 188 7.00 -6.66 -3.99
C ILE A 188 6.42 -6.66 -2.57
N SER A 189 5.98 -7.82 -2.06
CA SER A 189 5.37 -7.90 -0.74
C SER A 189 6.35 -7.61 0.41
N ILE A 190 7.62 -8.02 0.26
CA ILE A 190 8.70 -7.71 1.21
C ILE A 190 9.01 -6.22 1.20
N GLU A 191 9.15 -5.62 0.02
CA GLU A 191 9.42 -4.18 -0.10
C GLU A 191 8.20 -3.35 0.38
N LEU A 192 6.97 -3.77 0.08
CA LEU A 192 5.78 -3.12 0.62
C LEU A 192 5.75 -3.16 2.15
N LYS A 193 6.03 -4.32 2.76
CA LYS A 193 6.14 -4.42 4.22
C LYS A 193 7.17 -3.41 4.76
N THR A 194 8.36 -3.37 4.18
CA THR A 194 9.44 -2.46 4.59
C THR A 194 9.01 -1.00 4.45
N PHE A 195 8.39 -0.64 3.32
CA PHE A 195 7.83 0.69 3.09
C PHE A 195 6.81 1.07 4.17
N LEU A 196 5.84 0.20 4.47
CA LEU A 196 4.79 0.46 5.47
C LEU A 196 5.36 0.62 6.88
N GLU A 197 6.39 -0.15 7.25
CA GLU A 197 7.06 -0.04 8.55
C GLU A 197 7.83 1.30 8.69
N HIS A 198 8.49 1.77 7.61
CA HIS A 198 9.16 3.07 7.59
C HIS A 198 8.15 4.22 7.61
N GLU A 199 7.10 4.11 6.82
CA GLU A 199 6.00 5.06 6.74
C GLU A 199 5.32 5.23 8.10
N LEU A 200 4.95 4.13 8.77
CA LEU A 200 4.35 4.17 10.10
C LEU A 200 5.26 4.91 11.10
N LYS A 201 6.54 4.54 11.14
CA LYS A 201 7.50 5.15 12.04
C LYS A 201 7.65 6.65 11.79
N TRP A 202 7.68 7.06 10.53
CA TRP A 202 7.75 8.46 10.15
C TRP A 202 6.46 9.22 10.54
N GLN A 203 5.29 8.64 10.28
CA GLN A 203 4.01 9.22 10.66
C GLN A 203 3.91 9.44 12.17
N GLU A 204 4.23 8.43 12.98
CA GLU A 204 4.21 8.52 14.45
C GLU A 204 5.11 9.62 14.98
N GLN A 205 6.28 9.82 14.40
CA GLN A 205 7.21 10.85 14.81
C GLN A 205 6.77 12.24 14.43
N THR A 206 6.23 12.41 13.22
CA THR A 206 5.86 13.72 12.68
C THR A 206 4.52 14.24 13.22
N ILE A 207 3.54 13.36 13.48
CA ILE A 207 2.25 13.75 14.10
C ILE A 207 2.47 14.20 15.54
N LYS A 208 3.25 13.47 16.35
CA LYS A 208 3.57 13.85 17.74
C LYS A 208 4.28 15.21 17.84
N THR A 209 5.12 15.54 16.87
CA THR A 209 5.81 16.85 16.85
C THR A 209 4.83 18.01 16.66
N ILE A 210 3.69 17.79 16.02
CA ILE A 210 2.65 18.80 15.84
C ILE A 210 1.87 19.02 17.15
N GLU A 211 1.58 17.97 17.91
CA GLU A 211 0.88 18.05 19.19
C GLU A 211 1.73 18.78 20.26
N GLU A 212 3.04 18.57 20.29
CA GLU A 212 3.94 19.22 21.23
C GLU A 212 4.19 20.70 20.92
N SER A 213 4.02 21.13 19.65
CA SER A 213 4.20 22.52 19.25
C SER A 213 2.93 23.37 19.33
N GLY A 214 1.77 22.76 19.59
CA GLY A 214 0.46 23.41 19.72
C GLY A 214 0.00 23.65 21.17
N GLY A 215 0.84 23.38 22.17
CA GLY A 215 0.54 23.57 23.60
C GLY A 215 0.97 24.92 24.16
#